data_a3b72fcd242c2ce44c448960ab0e3de1
#
_entry.id   a3b72fcd242c2ce44c448960ab0e3de1
#
_cell.length_a   1.000
_cell.length_b   1.000
_cell.length_c   1.000
_cell.angle_alpha   90.00
_cell.angle_beta   90.00
_cell.angle_gamma   90.00
#
_symmetry.space_group_name_H-M   'P 1'
#
loop_
_entity.id
_entity.type
_entity.pdbx_description
1 polymer ?
#
loop_
_entity_poly.entity_id
_entity_poly.type
_entity_poly.pdbx_seq_one_letter_code
_entity_poly.pdbx_strand_id
1 'polypeptide(L)'
;MSENIEQKCLAKGVKLTEQRKIIAKIMSESNDHPDVDELYNRVSKIDSKISIATVYRTVKLFEESGILAKHEFKGGKARYEELNEGHHDHLIDVKSGEIIEFVDEEIEKLQEKIAEKYGYRLVDHKLELYGVKKKT
;
A
#
# COMPACT_ATOMS: atom_id res chain seq x y z
N MET A 1 -16.94 -9.59 -5.23
CA MET A 1 -16.36 -8.26 -5.51
C MET A 1 -15.63 -7.72 -4.31
N SER A 2 -14.43 -7.20 -4.51
CA SER A 2 -13.70 -6.56 -3.43
C SER A 2 -14.32 -5.21 -3.10
N GLU A 3 -14.37 -4.87 -1.83
CA GLU A 3 -14.84 -3.57 -1.37
C GLU A 3 -13.84 -2.49 -1.79
N ASN A 4 -14.35 -1.33 -2.20
CA ASN A 4 -13.51 -0.15 -2.42
C ASN A 4 -13.25 0.58 -1.09
N ILE A 5 -12.41 1.60 -1.12
CA ILE A 5 -12.05 2.34 0.09
C ILE A 5 -13.26 2.99 0.74
N GLU A 6 -14.20 3.55 -0.03
CA GLU A 6 -15.42 4.14 0.52
C GLU A 6 -16.24 3.12 1.33
N GLN A 7 -16.41 1.93 0.78
CA GLN A 7 -17.14 0.86 1.46
C GLN A 7 -16.43 0.43 2.75
N LYS A 8 -15.11 0.34 2.71
CA LYS A 8 -14.30 0.02 3.89
C LYS A 8 -14.43 1.09 4.96
N CYS A 9 -14.47 2.36 4.57
CA CYS A 9 -14.68 3.47 5.51
C CYS A 9 -16.04 3.35 6.19
N LEU A 10 -17.10 3.09 5.44
CA LEU A 10 -18.43 2.90 5.99
C LEU A 10 -18.45 1.75 7.00
N ALA A 11 -17.84 0.62 6.65
CA ALA A 11 -17.79 -0.55 7.51
C ALA A 11 -17.04 -0.30 8.82
N LYS A 12 -16.03 0.58 8.79
CA LYS A 12 -15.19 0.89 9.95
C LYS A 12 -15.61 2.16 10.70
N GLY A 13 -16.70 2.78 10.27
CA GLY A 13 -17.21 3.99 10.92
C GLY A 13 -16.37 5.24 10.67
N VAL A 14 -15.58 5.25 9.60
CA VAL A 14 -14.79 6.42 9.21
C VAL A 14 -15.68 7.38 8.43
N LYS A 15 -15.79 8.61 8.93
CA LYS A 15 -16.61 9.63 8.27
C LYS A 15 -15.94 10.08 6.96
N LEU A 16 -16.72 10.06 5.88
CA LEU A 16 -16.28 10.54 4.58
C LEU A 16 -16.85 11.91 4.29
N THR A 17 -15.98 12.93 4.28
CA THR A 17 -16.29 14.26 3.76
C THR A 17 -16.16 14.21 2.24
N GLU A 18 -16.61 15.26 1.54
CA GLU A 18 -16.47 15.33 0.08
C GLU A 18 -15.00 15.21 -0.34
N GLN A 19 -14.09 15.89 0.37
CA GLN A 19 -12.67 15.82 0.06
C GLN A 19 -12.10 14.43 0.31
N ARG A 20 -12.48 13.78 1.40
CA ARG A 20 -12.05 12.40 1.70
C ARG A 20 -12.55 11.41 0.66
N LYS A 21 -13.77 11.61 0.13
CA LYS A 21 -14.32 10.77 -0.94
C LYS A 21 -13.47 10.85 -2.21
N ILE A 22 -13.04 12.04 -2.57
CA ILE A 22 -12.20 12.24 -3.75
C ILE A 22 -10.86 11.53 -3.56
N ILE A 23 -10.24 11.70 -2.39
CA ILE A 23 -8.97 11.06 -2.05
C ILE A 23 -9.13 9.52 -2.07
N ALA A 24 -10.20 9.01 -1.48
CA ALA A 24 -10.49 7.58 -1.46
C ALA A 24 -10.65 7.02 -2.87
N LYS A 25 -11.37 7.71 -3.73
CA LYS A 25 -11.61 7.30 -5.10
C LYS A 25 -10.30 7.23 -5.90
N ILE A 26 -9.50 8.28 -5.81
CA ILE A 26 -8.21 8.33 -6.52
C ILE A 26 -7.28 7.22 -6.02
N MET A 27 -7.26 7.00 -4.71
CA MET A 27 -6.45 5.93 -4.13
C MET A 27 -6.92 4.55 -4.61
N SER A 28 -8.22 4.31 -4.65
CA SER A 28 -8.78 3.04 -5.14
C SER A 28 -8.45 2.77 -6.60
N GLU A 29 -8.33 3.82 -7.40
CA GLU A 29 -7.99 3.71 -8.82
C GLU A 29 -6.48 3.62 -9.06
N SER A 30 -5.66 3.85 -8.04
CA SER A 30 -4.21 3.84 -8.17
C SER A 30 -3.65 2.44 -7.99
N ASN A 31 -2.93 1.96 -8.99
CA ASN A 31 -2.37 0.60 -9.01
C ASN A 31 -0.86 0.57 -8.74
N ASP A 32 -0.25 1.71 -8.46
CA ASP A 32 1.19 1.88 -8.46
C ASP A 32 1.81 2.25 -7.11
N HIS A 33 1.11 2.09 -6.01
CA HIS A 33 1.60 2.42 -4.66
C HIS A 33 2.08 3.88 -4.57
N PRO A 34 1.19 4.88 -4.70
CA PRO A 34 1.63 6.27 -4.70
C PRO A 34 2.11 6.73 -3.33
N ASP A 35 3.06 7.66 -3.31
CA ASP A 35 3.38 8.42 -2.10
C ASP A 35 2.37 9.58 -1.97
N VAL A 36 2.47 10.35 -0.88
CA VAL A 36 1.53 11.45 -0.64
C VAL A 36 1.62 12.53 -1.71
N ASP A 37 2.83 12.83 -2.19
CA ASP A 37 3.01 13.86 -3.23
C ASP A 37 2.36 13.45 -4.55
N GLU A 38 2.55 12.20 -4.95
CA GLU A 38 1.93 11.65 -6.16
C GLU A 38 0.40 11.65 -6.03
N LEU A 39 -0.08 11.22 -4.88
CA LEU A 39 -1.52 11.20 -4.61
C LEU A 39 -2.09 12.61 -4.64
N TYR A 40 -1.40 13.57 -4.01
CA TYR A 40 -1.81 14.98 -4.04
C TYR A 40 -1.89 15.51 -5.46
N ASN A 41 -0.90 15.21 -6.30
CA ASN A 41 -0.91 15.66 -7.69
C ASN A 41 -2.12 15.12 -8.46
N ARG A 42 -2.49 13.88 -8.23
CA ARG A 42 -3.66 13.27 -8.85
C ARG A 42 -4.97 13.87 -8.34
N VAL A 43 -5.07 14.07 -7.04
CA VAL A 43 -6.25 14.64 -6.37
C VAL A 43 -6.46 16.08 -6.80
N SER A 44 -5.40 16.89 -6.88
CA SER A 44 -5.49 18.31 -7.22
C SER A 44 -5.98 18.56 -8.64
N LYS A 45 -5.83 17.59 -9.53
CA LYS A 45 -6.39 17.67 -10.89
C LYS A 45 -7.92 17.55 -10.89
N ILE A 46 -8.48 16.92 -9.87
CA ILE A 46 -9.93 16.76 -9.72
C ILE A 46 -10.50 17.95 -8.93
N ASP A 47 -9.83 18.32 -7.83
CA ASP A 47 -10.26 19.42 -6.97
C ASP A 47 -9.03 20.16 -6.44
N SER A 48 -8.72 21.31 -7.04
CA SER A 48 -7.55 22.11 -6.67
C SER A 48 -7.65 22.74 -5.28
N LYS A 49 -8.82 22.71 -4.66
CA LYS A 49 -9.02 23.24 -3.31
C LYS A 49 -8.51 22.32 -2.22
N ILE A 50 -8.28 21.06 -2.55
CA ILE A 50 -7.75 20.09 -1.58
C ILE A 50 -6.26 20.34 -1.40
N SER A 51 -5.85 20.66 -0.15
CA SER A 51 -4.45 20.93 0.16
C SER A 51 -3.67 19.63 0.36
N ILE A 52 -2.35 19.73 0.24
CA ILE A 52 -1.48 18.59 0.52
C ILE A 52 -1.61 18.14 1.99
N ALA A 53 -1.83 19.10 2.91
CA ALA A 53 -2.04 18.78 4.31
C ALA A 53 -3.29 17.93 4.52
N THR A 54 -4.36 18.22 3.78
CA THR A 54 -5.59 17.43 3.82
C THR A 54 -5.36 16.02 3.29
N VAL A 55 -4.63 15.88 2.19
CA VAL A 55 -4.27 14.57 1.64
C VAL A 55 -3.47 13.77 2.66
N TYR A 56 -2.46 14.38 3.24
CA TYR A 56 -1.62 13.74 4.26
C TYR A 56 -2.45 13.23 5.45
N ARG A 57 -3.30 14.09 6.00
CA ARG A 57 -4.15 13.72 7.15
C ARG A 57 -5.13 12.61 6.80
N THR A 58 -5.69 12.65 5.59
CA THR A 58 -6.64 11.64 5.14
C THR A 58 -5.97 10.28 4.96
N VAL A 59 -4.80 10.26 4.33
CA VAL A 59 -4.03 9.04 4.15
C VAL A 59 -3.64 8.44 5.51
N LYS A 60 -3.22 9.28 6.44
CA LYS A 60 -2.88 8.85 7.81
C LYS A 60 -4.09 8.25 8.53
N LEU A 61 -5.26 8.89 8.39
CA LEU A 61 -6.51 8.38 8.96
C LEU A 61 -6.84 7.00 8.38
N PHE A 62 -6.72 6.83 7.09
CA PHE A 62 -7.01 5.56 6.42
C PHE A 62 -6.01 4.47 6.85
N GLU A 63 -4.76 4.84 7.03
CA GLU A 63 -3.74 3.91 7.53
C GLU A 63 -4.06 3.46 8.96
N GLU A 64 -4.32 4.40 9.85
CA GLU A 64 -4.64 4.12 11.25
C GLU A 64 -5.93 3.31 11.40
N SER A 65 -6.86 3.46 10.45
CA SER A 65 -8.12 2.72 10.44
C SER A 65 -7.99 1.34 9.80
N GLY A 66 -6.81 0.97 9.33
CA GLY A 66 -6.57 -0.33 8.71
C GLY A 66 -7.12 -0.45 7.30
N ILE A 67 -7.30 0.68 6.60
CA ILE A 67 -7.81 0.72 5.22
C ILE A 67 -6.66 0.74 4.22
N LEU A 68 -5.60 1.46 4.54
CA LEU A 68 -4.39 1.52 3.72
C LEU A 68 -3.20 0.89 4.46
N ALA A 69 -2.32 0.27 3.70
CA ALA A 69 -1.02 -0.18 4.19
C ALA A 69 0.04 0.83 3.79
N LYS A 70 0.94 1.13 4.71
CA LYS A 70 2.08 2.01 4.49
C LYS A 70 3.33 1.16 4.29
N HIS A 71 4.05 1.42 3.21
CA HIS A 71 5.31 0.74 2.92
C HIS A 71 6.45 1.73 2.91
N GLU A 72 7.43 1.50 3.77
CA GLU A 72 8.64 2.32 3.81
C GLU A 72 9.78 1.53 3.18
N PHE A 73 9.86 1.59 1.86
CA PHE A 73 10.91 0.89 1.12
C PHE A 73 12.22 1.65 1.21
N LYS A 74 13.30 0.89 1.19
CA LYS A 74 14.65 1.41 1.29
C LYS A 74 14.91 2.48 0.22
N GLY A 75 15.40 3.65 0.64
CA GLY A 75 15.82 4.73 -0.25
C GLY A 75 14.70 5.60 -0.80
N GLY A 76 13.47 5.49 -0.29
CA GLY A 76 12.35 6.25 -0.83
C GLY A 76 11.41 6.80 0.23
N LYS A 77 10.43 7.57 -0.23
CA LYS A 77 9.34 8.07 0.59
C LYS A 77 8.35 6.93 0.89
N ALA A 78 7.59 7.08 1.97
CA ALA A 78 6.52 6.14 2.29
C ALA A 78 5.50 6.05 1.16
N ARG A 79 5.12 4.84 0.79
CA ARG A 79 4.17 4.57 -0.27
C ARG A 79 2.97 3.82 0.30
N TYR A 80 1.84 3.97 -0.35
CA TYR A 80 0.58 3.47 0.19
C TYR A 80 -0.15 2.59 -0.82
N GLU A 81 -0.85 1.60 -0.29
CA GLU A 81 -1.74 0.77 -1.10
C GLU A 81 -2.97 0.41 -0.29
N GLU A 82 -4.06 0.11 -0.96
CA GLU A 82 -5.27 -0.37 -0.32
C GLU A 82 -4.98 -1.73 0.31
N LEU A 83 -5.37 -1.89 1.59
CA LEU A 83 -5.19 -3.15 2.30
C LEU A 83 -6.20 -4.17 1.79
N ASN A 84 -5.71 -5.18 1.09
CA ASN A 84 -6.52 -6.28 0.60
C ASN A 84 -6.27 -7.52 1.44
N GLU A 85 -7.23 -8.44 1.42
CA GLU A 85 -7.05 -9.74 2.04
C GLU A 85 -5.97 -10.51 1.26
N GLY A 86 -5.09 -11.16 1.98
CA GLY A 86 -4.03 -11.94 1.39
C GLY A 86 -2.69 -11.22 1.46
N HIS A 87 -1.72 -11.99 1.85
CA HIS A 87 -0.35 -11.53 1.96
C HIS A 87 0.33 -11.56 0.60
N HIS A 88 1.13 -10.55 0.31
CA HIS A 88 2.01 -10.59 -0.86
C HIS A 88 3.34 -9.91 -0.54
N ASP A 89 4.34 -10.31 -1.29
CA ASP A 89 5.70 -9.80 -1.18
C ASP A 89 5.94 -8.79 -2.30
N HIS A 90 7.03 -8.05 -2.20
CA HIS A 90 7.30 -6.93 -3.11
C HIS A 90 8.67 -7.07 -3.77
N LEU A 91 8.72 -6.81 -5.07
CA LEU A 91 9.97 -6.64 -5.81
C LEU A 91 9.99 -5.19 -6.32
N ILE A 92 10.98 -4.44 -5.88
CA ILE A 92 11.08 -3.00 -6.17
C ILE A 92 12.18 -2.76 -7.19
N ASP A 93 11.84 -2.09 -8.31
CA ASP A 93 12.83 -1.62 -9.28
C ASP A 93 13.47 -0.36 -8.70
N VAL A 94 14.76 -0.44 -8.36
CA VAL A 94 15.45 0.68 -7.71
C VAL A 94 15.69 1.87 -8.63
N LYS A 95 15.58 1.68 -9.95
CA LYS A 95 15.73 2.78 -10.90
C LYS A 95 14.43 3.51 -11.17
N SER A 96 13.34 2.78 -11.40
CA SER A 96 12.05 3.37 -11.77
C SER A 96 11.12 3.57 -10.59
N GLY A 97 11.32 2.83 -9.50
CA GLY A 97 10.39 2.79 -8.37
C GLY A 97 9.19 1.90 -8.61
N GLU A 98 9.11 1.22 -9.75
CA GLU A 98 8.04 0.28 -10.03
C GLU A 98 8.03 -0.86 -9.02
N ILE A 99 6.85 -1.27 -8.59
CA ILE A 99 6.68 -2.34 -7.63
C ILE A 99 5.90 -3.49 -8.26
N ILE A 100 6.46 -4.69 -8.13
CA ILE A 100 5.79 -5.92 -8.55
C ILE A 100 5.41 -6.68 -7.29
N GLU A 101 4.15 -7.03 -7.16
CA GLU A 101 3.65 -7.84 -6.06
C GLU A 101 3.66 -9.30 -6.50
N PHE A 102 4.07 -10.19 -5.61
CA PHE A 102 4.11 -11.61 -5.91
C PHE A 102 3.85 -12.45 -4.66
N VAL A 103 3.43 -13.68 -4.88
CA VAL A 103 3.34 -14.71 -3.85
C VAL A 103 4.01 -15.96 -4.41
N ASP A 104 4.93 -16.55 -3.65
CA ASP A 104 5.62 -17.76 -4.03
C ASP A 104 5.49 -18.81 -2.93
N GLU A 105 4.83 -19.90 -3.24
CA GLU A 105 4.57 -20.96 -2.27
C GLU A 105 5.84 -21.60 -1.71
N GLU A 106 6.90 -21.71 -2.51
CA GLU A 106 8.18 -22.27 -2.05
C GLU A 106 8.81 -21.37 -0.98
N ILE A 107 8.76 -20.06 -1.19
CA ILE A 107 9.26 -19.08 -0.19
C ILE A 107 8.45 -19.19 1.09
N GLU A 108 7.13 -19.26 0.97
CA GLU A 108 6.24 -19.36 2.15
C GLU A 108 6.56 -20.62 2.97
N LYS A 109 6.71 -21.76 2.31
CA LYS A 109 7.04 -23.03 2.98
C LYS A 109 8.42 -23.01 3.61
N LEU A 110 9.39 -22.40 2.93
CA LEU A 110 10.75 -22.31 3.45
C LEU A 110 10.81 -21.47 4.72
N GLN A 111 10.08 -20.37 4.76
CA GLN A 111 10.01 -19.50 5.95
C GLN A 111 9.40 -20.24 7.13
N GLU A 112 8.34 -21.01 6.92
CA GLU A 112 7.74 -21.83 7.97
C GLU A 112 8.73 -22.87 8.51
N LYS A 113 9.49 -23.53 7.62
CA LYS A 113 10.50 -24.50 8.03
C LYS A 113 11.60 -23.87 8.87
N ILE A 114 12.01 -22.66 8.51
CA ILE A 114 13.03 -21.92 9.26
C ILE A 114 12.52 -21.62 10.67
N ALA A 115 11.27 -21.13 10.78
CA ALA A 115 10.69 -20.84 12.09
C ALA A 115 10.60 -22.11 12.95
N GLU A 116 10.13 -23.22 12.39
CA GLU A 116 10.03 -24.49 13.10
C GLU A 116 11.40 -24.98 13.58
N LYS A 117 12.41 -24.86 12.73
CA LYS A 117 13.78 -25.27 13.08
C LYS A 117 14.26 -24.61 14.38
N TYR A 118 13.86 -23.40 14.63
CA TYR A 118 14.25 -22.65 15.81
C TYR A 118 13.20 -22.68 16.92
N GLY A 119 12.14 -23.47 16.76
CA GLY A 119 11.13 -23.65 17.79
C GLY A 119 10.06 -22.56 17.82
N TYR A 120 9.81 -21.90 16.68
CA TYR A 120 8.84 -20.83 16.58
C TYR A 120 7.72 -21.18 15.63
N ARG A 121 6.54 -20.59 15.90
CA ARG A 121 5.43 -20.58 14.96
C ARG A 121 5.48 -19.24 14.24
N LEU A 122 5.52 -19.27 12.93
CA LEU A 122 5.55 -18.04 12.14
C LEU A 122 4.21 -17.31 12.25
N VAL A 123 4.25 -16.04 12.62
CA VAL A 123 3.06 -15.19 12.77
C VAL A 123 2.91 -14.29 11.54
N ASP A 124 4.01 -13.75 11.05
CA ASP A 124 4.02 -12.84 9.92
C ASP A 124 5.44 -12.71 9.38
N HIS A 125 5.56 -12.20 8.17
CA HIS A 125 6.87 -11.87 7.60
C HIS A 125 6.73 -10.71 6.63
N LYS A 126 7.87 -10.11 6.30
CA LYS A 126 7.96 -9.04 5.32
C LYS A 126 9.14 -9.37 4.40
N LEU A 127 8.90 -9.46 3.12
CA LEU A 127 9.94 -9.73 2.13
C LEU A 127 9.94 -8.65 1.06
N GLU A 128 11.07 -7.99 0.91
CA GLU A 128 11.29 -6.95 -0.09
C GLU A 128 12.54 -7.31 -0.89
N LEU A 129 12.37 -7.47 -2.19
CA LEU A 129 13.48 -7.69 -3.09
C LEU A 129 13.75 -6.40 -3.86
N TYR A 130 14.99 -6.03 -4.02
CA TYR A 130 15.42 -4.82 -4.71
C TYR A 130 16.25 -5.22 -5.93
N GLY A 131 15.83 -4.79 -7.09
CA GLY A 131 16.48 -5.21 -8.32
C GLY A 131 16.54 -4.15 -9.40
N VAL A 132 17.23 -4.48 -10.46
CA VAL A 132 17.27 -3.68 -11.69
C VAL A 132 16.92 -4.60 -12.85
N LYS A 133 16.25 -4.06 -13.87
CA LYS A 133 15.89 -4.85 -15.04
C LYS A 133 17.13 -5.39 -15.72
N LYS A 134 17.08 -6.68 -16.06
CA LYS A 134 18.15 -7.30 -16.80
C LYS A 134 18.22 -6.71 -18.20
N LYS A 135 19.42 -6.56 -18.72
CA LYS A 135 19.62 -6.19 -20.11
C LYS A 135 19.34 -7.42 -20.97
N THR A 136 18.50 -7.27 -21.97
CA THR A 136 18.20 -8.33 -22.90
C THR A 136 19.23 -8.38 -24.03
#